data_508b6d1fb7a5ccd3a4e660ff1bfde62a
#
_entry.id   508b6d1fb7a5ccd3a4e660ff1bfde62a
#
_cell.length_a   1.000
_cell.length_b   1.000
_cell.length_c   1.000
_cell.angle_alpha   90.00
_cell.angle_beta   90.00
_cell.angle_gamma   90.00
#
_symmetry.space_group_name_H-M   'P 1'
#
loop_
_entity.id
_entity.type
_entity.pdbx_description
1 polymer ?
#
loop_
_entity_poly.entity_id
_entity_poly.type
_entity_poly.pdbx_seq_one_letter_code
_entity_poly.pdbx_strand_id
1 'polypeptide(L)'
;MAFFFSVKGSPQHGEFFYKEYQLNHLIGNLKIPYVALIDGITMGGGVGLSVHAPYRVATSKTLFAMPETGIGLIPDVGGSHFLPRLEGELGTYLALTGQRLKGSDCLHAGLATHACTDIEAVKNDLFEAKDQGDVEAILEKHLDPDLKNRLSQFDARSCLLSVFFSLF
;
A
#
# COMPACT_ATOMS: atom_id res chain seq x y z
N MET A 1 -14.57 7.77 -8.69
CA MET A 1 -14.38 8.33 -7.34
C MET A 1 -14.86 9.77 -7.24
N ALA A 2 -14.49 10.68 -8.13
CA ALA A 2 -14.94 12.09 -8.12
C ALA A 2 -16.47 12.30 -8.08
N PHE A 3 -17.25 11.38 -8.65
CA PHE A 3 -18.70 11.50 -8.73
C PHE A 3 -19.42 11.36 -7.37
N PHE A 4 -18.86 10.63 -6.42
CA PHE A 4 -19.44 10.45 -5.09
C PHE A 4 -19.32 11.69 -4.19
N PHE A 5 -18.35 12.56 -4.44
CA PHE A 5 -18.15 13.79 -3.66
C PHE A 5 -19.05 14.95 -4.11
N SER A 6 -19.74 14.82 -5.25
CA SER A 6 -20.50 15.92 -5.81
C SER A 6 -21.89 16.14 -5.16
N VAL A 7 -22.41 15.20 -4.38
CA VAL A 7 -23.73 15.29 -3.72
C VAL A 7 -23.55 15.42 -2.23
N LYS A 8 -23.40 16.67 -1.74
CA LYS A 8 -23.37 16.96 -0.29
C LYS A 8 -24.60 16.35 0.42
N GLY A 9 -24.35 15.52 1.42
CA GLY A 9 -25.39 15.01 2.31
C GLY A 9 -26.11 13.75 1.85
N SER A 10 -25.64 13.07 0.79
CA SER A 10 -26.20 11.77 0.42
C SER A 10 -25.91 10.71 1.49
N PRO A 11 -26.91 9.96 2.02
CA PRO A 11 -26.69 8.84 2.94
C PRO A 11 -25.75 7.77 2.38
N GLN A 12 -25.64 7.67 1.06
CA GLN A 12 -24.79 6.72 0.35
C GLN A 12 -23.29 6.93 0.61
N HIS A 13 -22.85 8.16 0.92
CA HIS A 13 -21.46 8.43 1.27
C HIS A 13 -21.05 7.75 2.57
N GLY A 14 -21.85 7.92 3.61
CA GLY A 14 -21.58 7.29 4.91
C GLY A 14 -21.59 5.77 4.81
N GLU A 15 -22.54 5.21 4.05
CA GLU A 15 -22.63 3.76 3.84
C GLU A 15 -21.44 3.21 3.06
N PHE A 16 -20.95 3.93 2.03
CA PHE A 16 -19.79 3.54 1.27
C PHE A 16 -18.54 3.44 2.15
N PHE A 17 -18.18 4.52 2.85
CA PHE A 17 -17.00 4.52 3.72
C PHE A 17 -17.12 3.51 4.87
N TYR A 18 -18.32 3.36 5.44
CA TYR A 18 -18.56 2.36 6.47
C TYR A 18 -18.25 0.94 5.97
N LYS A 19 -18.75 0.56 4.80
CA LYS A 19 -18.48 -0.75 4.19
C LYS A 19 -17.01 -0.92 3.80
N GLU A 20 -16.40 0.13 3.25
CA GLU A 20 -14.98 0.12 2.87
C GLU A 20 -14.09 -0.13 4.09
N TYR A 21 -14.32 0.58 5.20
CA TYR A 21 -13.52 0.40 6.41
C TYR A 21 -13.78 -0.94 7.10
N GLN A 22 -15.00 -1.47 7.03
CA GLN A 22 -15.27 -2.84 7.46
C GLN A 22 -14.49 -3.86 6.63
N LEU A 23 -14.40 -3.67 5.32
CA LEU A 23 -13.63 -4.53 4.44
C LEU A 23 -12.12 -4.43 4.75
N ASN A 24 -11.59 -3.22 4.96
CA ASN A 24 -10.19 -3.04 5.35
C ASN A 24 -9.89 -3.77 6.68
N HIS A 25 -10.77 -3.64 7.67
CA HIS A 25 -10.64 -4.34 8.93
C HIS A 25 -10.71 -5.87 8.76
N LEU A 26 -11.64 -6.36 7.92
CA LEU A 26 -11.75 -7.78 7.61
C LEU A 26 -10.45 -8.32 7.00
N ILE A 27 -9.89 -7.63 5.99
CA ILE A 27 -8.63 -8.04 5.34
C ILE A 27 -7.51 -8.18 6.37
N GLY A 28 -7.35 -7.20 7.27
CA GLY A 28 -6.32 -7.22 8.30
C GLY A 28 -6.50 -8.30 9.38
N ASN A 29 -7.68 -8.95 9.44
CA ASN A 29 -8.03 -9.98 10.42
C ASN A 29 -8.31 -11.37 9.80
N LEU A 30 -8.15 -11.52 8.49
CA LEU A 30 -8.34 -12.81 7.82
C LEU A 30 -7.41 -13.88 8.42
N LYS A 31 -7.96 -15.08 8.58
CA LYS A 31 -7.23 -16.27 9.06
C LYS A 31 -6.72 -17.15 7.94
N ILE A 32 -7.04 -16.79 6.71
CA ILE A 32 -6.54 -17.41 5.49
C ILE A 32 -5.50 -16.50 4.85
N PRO A 33 -4.54 -17.01 4.08
CA PRO A 33 -3.60 -16.20 3.33
C PRO A 33 -4.32 -15.22 2.40
N TYR A 34 -4.00 -13.94 2.52
CA TYR A 34 -4.46 -12.92 1.60
C TYR A 34 -3.24 -12.28 0.94
N VAL A 35 -3.13 -12.41 -0.37
CA VAL A 35 -2.00 -11.89 -1.16
C VAL A 35 -2.49 -10.73 -2.00
N ALA A 36 -1.97 -9.54 -1.74
CA ALA A 36 -2.23 -8.35 -2.54
C ALA A 36 -1.16 -8.23 -3.65
N LEU A 37 -1.58 -8.38 -4.89
CA LEU A 37 -0.73 -8.20 -6.07
C LEU A 37 -0.85 -6.75 -6.54
N ILE A 38 0.17 -5.93 -6.25
CA ILE A 38 0.16 -4.48 -6.51
C ILE A 38 1.02 -4.12 -7.73
N ASP A 39 0.47 -4.31 -8.94
CA ASP A 39 1.13 -4.03 -10.22
C ASP A 39 0.55 -2.76 -10.86
N GLY A 40 1.02 -1.59 -10.45
CA GLY A 40 0.56 -0.31 -10.98
C GLY A 40 0.14 0.69 -9.90
N ILE A 41 -0.85 1.55 -10.23
CA ILE A 41 -1.30 2.61 -9.33
C ILE A 41 -2.08 2.00 -8.15
N THR A 42 -1.57 2.23 -6.94
CA THR A 42 -2.14 1.77 -5.68
C THR A 42 -2.33 2.98 -4.77
N MET A 43 -3.53 3.56 -4.79
CA MET A 43 -3.87 4.80 -4.08
C MET A 43 -5.29 4.70 -3.50
N GLY A 44 -5.57 5.45 -2.42
CA GLY A 44 -6.90 5.49 -1.79
C GLY A 44 -7.43 4.09 -1.46
N GLY A 45 -8.63 3.74 -1.95
CA GLY A 45 -9.23 2.42 -1.75
C GLY A 45 -8.34 1.24 -2.17
N GLY A 46 -7.49 1.40 -3.20
CA GLY A 46 -6.50 0.40 -3.60
C GLY A 46 -5.45 0.13 -2.51
N VAL A 47 -5.06 1.16 -1.75
CA VAL A 47 -4.22 0.99 -0.56
C VAL A 47 -4.99 0.21 0.51
N GLY A 48 -6.24 0.56 0.77
CA GLY A 48 -7.08 -0.12 1.76
C GLY A 48 -7.27 -1.61 1.47
N LEU A 49 -7.32 -2.00 0.20
CA LEU A 49 -7.41 -3.41 -0.21
C LEU A 49 -6.07 -4.16 -0.13
N SER A 50 -4.94 -3.46 -0.06
CA SER A 50 -3.62 -4.09 -0.13
C SER A 50 -2.81 -3.99 1.15
N VAL A 51 -2.73 -2.82 1.77
CA VAL A 51 -1.77 -2.54 2.85
C VAL A 51 -1.98 -3.39 4.12
N HIS A 52 -3.21 -3.85 4.35
CA HIS A 52 -3.58 -4.69 5.50
C HIS A 52 -3.33 -6.18 5.24
N ALA A 53 -2.97 -6.56 4.00
CA ALA A 53 -2.61 -7.92 3.64
C ALA A 53 -1.29 -8.34 4.31
N PRO A 54 -1.15 -9.60 4.77
CA PRO A 54 0.13 -10.12 5.24
C PRO A 54 1.17 -10.21 4.12
N TYR A 55 0.72 -10.49 2.89
CA TYR A 55 1.58 -10.61 1.71
C TYR A 55 1.22 -9.52 0.70
N ARG A 56 2.16 -8.62 0.40
CA ARG A 56 2.01 -7.51 -0.54
C ARG A 56 3.13 -7.57 -1.57
N VAL A 57 2.79 -7.95 -2.80
CA VAL A 57 3.76 -8.20 -3.87
C VAL A 57 3.79 -7.00 -4.81
N ALA A 58 4.90 -6.30 -4.84
CA ALA A 58 5.14 -5.15 -5.72
C ALA A 58 5.88 -5.56 -7.00
N THR A 59 5.76 -4.74 -8.02
CA THR A 59 6.56 -4.80 -9.26
C THR A 59 7.26 -3.47 -9.51
N SER A 60 8.06 -3.41 -10.54
CA SER A 60 8.68 -2.14 -10.99
C SER A 60 7.65 -1.08 -11.41
N LYS A 61 6.41 -1.49 -11.72
CA LYS A 61 5.30 -0.60 -12.11
C LYS A 61 4.50 -0.09 -10.92
N THR A 62 4.65 -0.67 -9.73
CA THR A 62 3.93 -0.24 -8.53
C THR A 62 4.17 1.24 -8.26
N LEU A 63 3.08 1.97 -8.06
CA LEU A 63 3.09 3.38 -7.70
C LEU A 63 2.12 3.61 -6.55
N PHE A 64 2.66 3.70 -5.35
CA PHE A 64 1.90 3.89 -4.12
C PHE A 64 1.83 5.37 -3.76
N ALA A 65 0.68 5.84 -3.26
CA ALA A 65 0.55 7.12 -2.56
C ALA A 65 -0.72 7.17 -1.71
N MET A 66 -0.72 8.09 -0.73
CA MET A 66 -1.90 8.54 0.02
C MET A 66 -2.15 10.02 -0.31
N PRO A 67 -2.79 10.32 -1.46
CA PRO A 67 -2.90 11.69 -1.98
C PRO A 67 -4.10 12.46 -1.40
N GLU A 68 -4.75 11.97 -0.35
CA GLU A 68 -6.01 12.47 0.20
C GLU A 68 -5.92 13.92 0.62
N THR A 69 -4.78 14.37 1.14
CA THR A 69 -4.55 15.77 1.54
C THR A 69 -4.68 16.74 0.36
N GLY A 70 -4.34 16.30 -0.86
CA GLY A 70 -4.51 17.09 -2.08
C GLY A 70 -5.97 17.35 -2.47
N ILE A 71 -6.93 16.64 -1.87
CA ILE A 71 -8.36 16.82 -2.08
C ILE A 71 -9.12 17.21 -0.80
N GLY A 72 -8.38 17.65 0.23
CA GLY A 72 -8.95 18.10 1.50
C GLY A 72 -9.45 16.99 2.42
N LEU A 73 -8.93 15.76 2.25
CA LEU A 73 -9.20 14.63 3.14
C LEU A 73 -7.96 14.24 3.93
N ILE A 74 -8.16 13.49 4.99
CA ILE A 74 -7.08 12.78 5.69
C ILE A 74 -6.81 11.44 4.99
N PRO A 75 -5.59 10.87 5.08
CA PRO A 75 -5.33 9.49 4.70
C PRO A 75 -6.24 8.54 5.48
N ASP A 76 -7.23 8.00 4.79
CA ASP A 76 -8.23 7.08 5.35
C ASP A 76 -7.83 5.60 5.15
N VAL A 77 -8.75 4.70 4.91
CA VAL A 77 -8.55 3.26 4.65
C VAL A 77 -7.56 2.57 5.60
N GLY A 78 -7.52 3.02 6.85
CA GLY A 78 -6.58 2.54 7.87
C GLY A 78 -5.22 3.24 7.84
N GLY A 79 -5.09 4.40 7.20
CA GLY A 79 -3.87 5.22 7.18
C GLY A 79 -3.32 5.50 8.58
N SER A 80 -4.20 5.84 9.54
CA SER A 80 -3.82 6.04 10.94
C SER A 80 -3.28 4.78 11.64
N HIS A 81 -3.49 3.60 11.05
CA HIS A 81 -2.95 2.35 11.56
C HIS A 81 -1.58 2.02 10.95
N PHE A 82 -1.46 2.02 9.62
CA PHE A 82 -0.22 1.53 8.98
C PHE A 82 0.86 2.61 8.85
N LEU A 83 0.51 3.87 8.58
CA LEU A 83 1.50 4.94 8.39
C LEU A 83 2.39 5.15 9.63
N PRO A 84 1.85 5.24 10.88
CA PRO A 84 2.70 5.39 12.06
C PRO A 84 3.60 4.18 12.37
N ARG A 85 3.42 3.07 11.66
CA ARG A 85 4.21 1.84 11.82
C ARG A 85 5.36 1.75 10.81
N LEU A 86 5.41 2.66 9.85
CA LEU A 86 6.55 2.77 8.95
C LEU A 86 7.77 3.31 9.71
N GLU A 87 8.96 2.91 9.30
CA GLU A 87 10.18 3.28 9.98
C GLU A 87 10.42 4.80 9.95
N GLY A 88 10.92 5.33 11.04
CA GLY A 88 11.14 6.77 11.22
C GLY A 88 9.85 7.57 11.11
N GLU A 89 9.93 8.74 10.47
CA GLU A 89 8.78 9.64 10.22
C GLU A 89 8.22 9.51 8.78
N LEU A 90 8.58 8.41 8.09
CA LEU A 90 8.15 8.21 6.70
C LEU A 90 6.62 8.24 6.57
N GLY A 91 5.91 7.61 7.51
CA GLY A 91 4.44 7.61 7.49
C GLY A 91 3.84 9.00 7.61
N THR A 92 4.36 9.82 8.51
CA THR A 92 3.96 11.22 8.66
C THR A 92 4.23 12.02 7.39
N TYR A 93 5.42 11.83 6.81
CA TYR A 93 5.78 12.46 5.54
C TYR A 93 4.82 12.09 4.40
N LEU A 94 4.54 10.80 4.21
CA LEU A 94 3.62 10.32 3.18
C LEU A 94 2.19 10.84 3.40
N ALA A 95 1.73 10.86 4.65
CA ALA A 95 0.41 11.35 5.03
C ALA A 95 0.21 12.83 4.69
N LEU A 96 1.22 13.66 4.97
CA LEU A 96 1.13 15.12 4.80
C LEU A 96 1.35 15.57 3.35
N THR A 97 2.26 14.90 2.64
CA THR A 97 2.70 15.34 1.30
C THR A 97 1.97 14.64 0.15
N GLY A 98 1.39 13.46 0.40
CA GLY A 98 0.88 12.61 -0.67
C GLY A 98 1.97 12.10 -1.62
N GLN A 99 3.24 12.08 -1.16
CA GLN A 99 4.39 11.67 -1.96
C GLN A 99 4.19 10.27 -2.54
N ARG A 100 4.63 10.10 -3.78
CA ARG A 100 4.53 8.82 -4.51
C ARG A 100 5.79 8.00 -4.30
N LEU A 101 5.60 6.72 -3.97
CA LEU A 101 6.65 5.71 -3.88
C LEU A 101 6.54 4.73 -5.03
N LYS A 102 7.67 4.39 -5.66
CA LYS A 102 7.76 3.37 -6.70
C LYS A 102 8.08 2.01 -6.10
N GLY A 103 8.00 0.96 -6.91
CA GLY A 103 8.11 -0.43 -6.47
C GLY A 103 9.22 -0.73 -5.46
N SER A 104 10.48 -0.34 -5.75
CA SER A 104 11.61 -0.52 -4.83
C SER A 104 11.45 0.27 -3.54
N ASP A 105 10.97 1.52 -3.62
CA ASP A 105 10.73 2.35 -2.44
C ASP A 105 9.61 1.78 -1.57
N CYS A 106 8.56 1.17 -2.17
CA CYS A 106 7.50 0.50 -1.42
C CYS A 106 8.04 -0.69 -0.60
N LEU A 107 9.02 -1.43 -1.15
CA LEU A 107 9.65 -2.54 -0.44
C LEU A 107 10.51 -2.04 0.73
N HIS A 108 11.35 -1.03 0.51
CA HIS A 108 12.20 -0.45 1.55
C HIS A 108 11.38 0.25 2.65
N ALA A 109 10.25 0.86 2.28
CA ALA A 109 9.32 1.48 3.23
C ALA A 109 8.50 0.45 4.06
N GLY A 110 8.57 -0.84 3.74
CA GLY A 110 7.75 -1.87 4.38
C GLY A 110 6.28 -1.86 3.92
N LEU A 111 5.94 -1.08 2.90
CA LEU A 111 4.60 -1.07 2.29
C LEU A 111 4.37 -2.30 1.41
N ALA A 112 5.40 -2.80 0.74
CA ALA A 112 5.41 -4.11 0.12
C ALA A 112 6.24 -5.09 0.97
N THR A 113 5.90 -6.37 0.92
CA THR A 113 6.65 -7.46 1.60
C THR A 113 7.53 -8.23 0.62
N HIS A 114 7.10 -8.31 -0.63
CA HIS A 114 7.77 -9.03 -1.70
C HIS A 114 7.82 -8.18 -2.97
N ALA A 115 8.75 -8.51 -3.85
CA ALA A 115 8.85 -7.91 -5.17
C ALA A 115 9.01 -9.00 -6.22
N CYS A 116 8.37 -8.83 -7.38
CA CYS A 116 8.51 -9.76 -8.51
C CYS A 116 8.61 -9.02 -9.84
N THR A 117 9.14 -9.69 -10.85
CA THR A 117 9.21 -9.19 -12.23
C THR A 117 7.96 -9.56 -13.03
N ASP A 118 7.40 -10.74 -12.79
CA ASP A 118 6.25 -11.29 -13.52
C ASP A 118 5.10 -11.60 -12.55
N ILE A 119 4.18 -10.66 -12.45
CA ILE A 119 3.02 -10.76 -11.56
C ILE A 119 2.02 -11.82 -12.02
N GLU A 120 1.91 -12.08 -13.33
CA GLU A 120 0.99 -13.10 -13.84
C GLU A 120 1.53 -14.51 -13.56
N ALA A 121 2.85 -14.72 -13.60
CA ALA A 121 3.45 -15.97 -13.19
C ALA A 121 3.20 -16.24 -11.69
N VAL A 122 3.39 -15.24 -10.83
CA VAL A 122 3.07 -15.32 -9.40
C VAL A 122 1.60 -15.69 -9.19
N LYS A 123 0.71 -14.99 -9.86
CA LYS A 123 -0.74 -15.22 -9.76
C LYS A 123 -1.13 -16.64 -10.18
N ASN A 124 -0.58 -17.13 -11.29
CA ASN A 124 -0.86 -18.47 -11.79
C ASN A 124 -0.38 -19.55 -10.81
N ASP A 125 0.83 -19.42 -10.27
CA ASP A 125 1.34 -20.37 -9.28
C ASP A 125 0.51 -20.32 -7.97
N LEU A 126 0.05 -19.13 -7.54
CA LEU A 126 -0.79 -18.98 -6.35
C LEU A 126 -2.15 -19.67 -6.46
N PHE A 127 -2.69 -19.88 -7.67
CA PHE A 127 -3.93 -20.65 -7.86
C PHE A 127 -3.78 -22.14 -7.49
N GLU A 128 -2.56 -22.66 -7.52
CA GLU A 128 -2.25 -24.04 -7.15
C GLU A 128 -1.89 -24.20 -5.66
N ALA A 129 -1.72 -23.08 -4.92
CA ALA A 129 -1.39 -23.09 -3.51
C ALA A 129 -2.53 -23.67 -2.67
N LYS A 130 -2.21 -24.58 -1.73
CA LYS A 130 -3.16 -25.26 -0.88
C LYS A 130 -3.17 -24.74 0.55
N ASP A 131 -2.04 -24.20 0.98
CA ASP A 131 -1.87 -23.69 2.34
C ASP A 131 -0.93 -22.46 2.37
N GLN A 132 -0.68 -21.95 3.55
CA GLN A 132 0.19 -20.80 3.75
C GLN A 132 1.65 -21.09 3.37
N GLY A 133 2.13 -22.31 3.61
CA GLY A 133 3.50 -22.71 3.26
C GLY A 133 3.73 -22.69 1.76
N ASP A 134 2.74 -23.13 0.98
CA ASP A 134 2.79 -23.04 -0.48
C ASP A 134 2.85 -21.58 -0.94
N VAL A 135 2.07 -20.69 -0.33
CA VAL A 135 2.09 -19.25 -0.64
C VAL A 135 3.47 -18.66 -0.39
N GLU A 136 4.06 -18.93 0.76
CA GLU A 136 5.39 -18.44 1.11
C GLU A 136 6.46 -18.96 0.14
N ALA A 137 6.44 -20.25 -0.18
CA ALA A 137 7.38 -20.86 -1.13
C ALA A 137 7.25 -20.29 -2.55
N ILE A 138 6.01 -20.03 -3.01
CA ILE A 138 5.76 -19.39 -4.30
C ILE A 138 6.30 -17.96 -4.32
N LEU A 139 6.02 -17.18 -3.30
CA LEU A 139 6.49 -15.81 -3.23
C LEU A 139 8.03 -15.72 -3.19
N GLU A 140 8.69 -16.59 -2.44
CA GLU A 140 10.15 -16.69 -2.42
C GLU A 140 10.75 -17.11 -3.79
N LYS A 141 10.11 -18.08 -4.49
CA LYS A 141 10.51 -18.52 -5.83
C LYS A 141 10.53 -17.38 -6.84
N HIS A 142 9.59 -16.43 -6.72
CA HIS A 142 9.40 -15.33 -7.66
C HIS A 142 10.05 -14.01 -7.22
N LEU A 143 10.85 -14.01 -6.15
CA LEU A 143 11.52 -12.79 -5.69
C LEU A 143 12.36 -12.14 -6.79
N ASP A 144 12.20 -10.83 -6.94
CA ASP A 144 13.05 -9.99 -7.78
C ASP A 144 14.24 -9.45 -6.95
N PRO A 145 15.44 -10.06 -7.08
CA PRO A 145 16.60 -9.59 -6.33
C PRO A 145 17.06 -8.20 -6.76
N ASP A 146 16.83 -7.82 -8.02
CA ASP A 146 17.26 -6.53 -8.55
C ASP A 146 16.38 -5.40 -7.97
N LEU A 147 15.08 -5.62 -7.83
CA LEU A 147 14.20 -4.64 -7.23
C LEU A 147 14.49 -4.48 -5.73
N LYS A 148 14.78 -5.58 -5.03
CA LYS A 148 15.16 -5.58 -3.62
C LYS A 148 16.48 -4.84 -3.37
N ASN A 149 17.45 -4.98 -4.27
CA ASN A 149 18.79 -4.40 -4.12
C ASN A 149 18.91 -2.96 -4.65
N ARG A 150 17.89 -2.42 -5.32
CA ARG A 150 17.89 -1.00 -5.73
C ARG A 150 17.93 -0.13 -4.49
N LEU A 151 18.84 0.84 -4.51
CA LEU A 151 18.87 1.86 -3.46
C LEU A 151 17.55 2.61 -3.45
N SER A 152 16.93 2.71 -2.27
CA SER A 152 15.77 3.57 -2.09
C SER A 152 16.16 5.02 -2.39
N GLN A 153 15.31 5.72 -3.14
CA GLN A 153 15.45 7.18 -3.33
C GLN A 153 15.01 7.94 -2.07
N PHE A 154 14.39 7.23 -1.12
CA PHE A 154 13.90 7.78 0.15
C PHE A 154 14.80 7.31 1.30
N ASP A 155 15.62 8.23 1.80
CA ASP A 155 16.23 8.07 3.11
C ASP A 155 15.28 8.67 4.16
N ALA A 156 14.92 7.90 5.17
CA ALA A 156 14.06 8.34 6.27
C ALA A 156 14.61 9.59 6.97
N ARG A 157 15.93 9.79 6.96
CA ARG A 157 16.58 10.97 7.53
C ARG A 157 16.41 12.23 6.67
N SER A 158 16.40 12.07 5.34
CA SER A 158 16.16 13.19 4.42
C SER A 158 14.68 13.63 4.39
N CYS A 159 13.76 12.71 4.70
CA CYS A 159 12.34 13.01 4.83
C CYS A 159 12.04 13.96 6.00
N LEU A 160 12.70 13.77 7.15
CA LEU A 160 12.57 14.68 8.30
C LEU A 160 12.98 16.12 7.95
N LEU A 161 14.09 16.27 7.23
CA LEU A 161 14.58 17.60 6.82
C LEU A 161 13.64 18.28 5.82
N SER A 162 13.05 17.53 4.87
CA SER A 162 12.14 18.12 3.88
C SER A 162 10.80 18.55 4.46
N VAL A 163 10.27 17.88 5.47
CA VAL A 163 9.05 18.30 6.20
C VAL A 163 9.32 19.59 6.97
N PHE A 164 10.49 19.72 7.61
CA PHE A 164 10.88 20.94 8.32
C PHE A 164 11.04 22.14 7.37
N PHE A 165 11.64 21.94 6.20
CA PHE A 165 11.84 23.03 5.23
C PHE A 165 10.60 23.41 4.41
N SER A 166 9.58 22.56 4.37
CA SER A 166 8.31 22.87 3.66
C SER A 166 7.28 23.58 4.55
N LEU A 167 7.51 23.65 5.87
CA LEU A 167 6.61 24.29 6.84
C LEU A 167 7.07 25.72 7.24
N PHE A 168 8.17 26.19 6.73
CA PHE A 168 8.71 27.56 6.84
C PHE A 168 8.94 28.16 5.47
#